data_3e149ad1cf8947ff967a1fae9c9a55d4
#
_entry.id   3e149ad1cf8947ff967a1fae9c9a55d4
#
_cell.length_a   1.000
_cell.length_b   1.000
_cell.length_c   1.000
_cell.angle_alpha   90.00
_cell.angle_beta   90.00
_cell.angle_gamma   90.00
#
_symmetry.space_group_name_H-M   'P 1'
#
loop_
_entity.id
_entity.type
_entity.pdbx_description
1 polymer ?
#
loop_
_entity_poly.entity_id
_entity_poly.type
_entity_poly.pdbx_seq_one_letter_code
_entity_poly.pdbx_strand_id
1 'polypeptide(L)'
;MEDGAARNVAPVHPRPGPTPKAARERRVGCRAMHEILQAIGSGASGDDLAALSIPESYRAAFVRRDETGMWDGVESTDKDPRKSLHVDEVATPDLAPDEVYLAVMASAINFNTVWTSIFEPLPTFGFLDRLGRESVWGARHARDTHVVGSDASGVVLRVGSAVRNWKPGDKVTVHCNHVDDQDPTAHDDSMLATNQRIWGFETNFGGLADLSVVKANQLMPKPAHLTWEESACNALCNSTAYRMIVSSHAGAMKQGDAVLIWGASGGIGGYATQYVLNGGGTPVGVVSSPERAELLRGLGCEHVIDRREAGYKFWADENTQDEKEWRRLGKDVRALIGRDPEIVFEHPGRSTMGASVFVAARGGKVVTCAATSGYLIEYDNRHLWMKLKSIVSSHFANYREAWAANRLISEGKIQPLLSRVHPLTEVGDAALAVHRNEAEGKVGVLCLAPEEGLGIDDAEFREQVGEDRITLFRRHGS
;
A
#
# COMPACT_ATOMS: atom_id res chain seq x y z
N MET A 1 5.17 -46.43 35.29
CA MET A 1 6.08 -45.56 36.10
C MET A 1 6.24 -44.29 35.24
N GLU A 2 5.53 -43.29 35.69
CA GLU A 2 5.47 -41.94 35.12
C GLU A 2 6.78 -41.22 35.47
N ASP A 3 7.32 -40.48 34.53
CA ASP A 3 8.25 -39.41 34.85
C ASP A 3 7.84 -38.14 34.06
N GLY A 4 7.13 -37.28 34.77
CA GLY A 4 6.69 -35.96 34.28
C GLY A 4 7.83 -34.95 34.45
N ALA A 5 8.43 -34.55 33.33
CA ALA A 5 9.35 -33.41 33.29
C ALA A 5 8.56 -32.11 33.26
N ALA A 6 8.40 -31.46 34.41
CA ALA A 6 7.91 -30.08 34.49
C ALA A 6 8.93 -29.13 33.82
N ARG A 7 8.54 -28.45 32.76
CA ARG A 7 9.31 -27.36 32.16
C ARG A 7 9.21 -26.13 33.07
N ASN A 8 10.32 -25.76 33.68
CA ASN A 8 10.49 -24.51 34.41
C ASN A 8 10.36 -23.33 33.43
N VAL A 9 9.24 -22.60 33.51
CA VAL A 9 9.09 -21.30 32.87
C VAL A 9 9.82 -20.28 33.75
N ALA A 10 10.91 -19.73 33.24
CA ALA A 10 11.64 -18.66 33.91
C ALA A 10 10.73 -17.41 34.09
N PRO A 11 10.80 -16.71 35.26
CA PRO A 11 9.99 -15.54 35.49
C PRO A 11 10.40 -14.40 34.51
N VAL A 12 9.41 -13.84 33.79
CA VAL A 12 9.57 -12.64 32.99
C VAL A 12 9.86 -11.46 33.93
N HIS A 13 11.11 -11.03 33.99
CA HIS A 13 11.48 -9.82 34.72
C HIS A 13 10.86 -8.60 34.04
N PRO A 14 10.22 -7.67 34.78
CA PRO A 14 9.75 -6.41 34.21
C PRO A 14 10.95 -5.63 33.65
N ARG A 15 10.80 -5.14 32.41
CA ARG A 15 11.85 -4.36 31.74
C ARG A 15 12.17 -3.12 32.58
N PRO A 16 13.45 -2.72 32.72
CA PRO A 16 13.80 -1.48 33.41
C PRO A 16 13.19 -0.29 32.65
N GLY A 17 12.59 0.65 33.39
CA GLY A 17 12.05 1.89 32.83
C GLY A 17 13.13 2.69 32.11
N PRO A 18 12.73 3.65 31.22
CA PRO A 18 13.68 4.43 30.44
C PRO A 18 14.68 5.15 31.35
N THR A 19 15.94 5.18 30.92
CA THR A 19 16.98 5.95 31.63
C THR A 19 16.62 7.43 31.68
N PRO A 20 17.09 8.22 32.67
CA PRO A 20 16.81 9.67 32.75
C PRO A 20 17.24 10.42 31.47
N LYS A 21 18.27 9.96 30.77
CA LYS A 21 18.72 10.49 29.48
C LYS A 21 17.68 10.23 28.38
N ALA A 22 17.21 9.00 28.23
CA ALA A 22 16.18 8.62 27.27
C ALA A 22 14.83 9.35 27.54
N ALA A 23 14.47 9.54 28.81
CA ALA A 23 13.26 10.30 29.18
C ALA A 23 13.39 11.81 28.83
N ARG A 24 14.60 12.38 28.91
CA ARG A 24 14.87 13.76 28.50
C ARG A 24 14.83 13.91 26.98
N GLU A 25 15.44 13.00 26.25
CA GLU A 25 15.43 12.97 24.78
C GLU A 25 14.01 12.83 24.23
N ARG A 26 13.18 11.95 24.78
CA ARG A 26 11.74 11.82 24.46
C ARG A 26 10.98 13.14 24.65
N ARG A 27 11.20 13.88 25.74
CA ARG A 27 10.54 15.17 25.97
C ARG A 27 10.97 16.24 24.96
N VAL A 28 12.22 16.22 24.52
CA VAL A 28 12.76 17.16 23.52
C VAL A 28 12.25 16.83 22.13
N GLY A 29 12.23 15.55 21.74
CA GLY A 29 11.69 15.09 20.45
C GLY A 29 10.20 15.40 20.29
N CYS A 30 9.40 15.09 21.31
CA CYS A 30 7.97 15.38 21.35
C CYS A 30 7.70 16.91 21.24
N ARG A 31 8.53 17.76 21.86
CA ARG A 31 8.40 19.22 21.78
C ARG A 31 8.69 19.75 20.37
N ALA A 32 9.77 19.29 19.73
CA ALA A 32 10.13 19.74 18.39
C ALA A 32 9.06 19.34 17.35
N MET A 33 8.52 18.11 17.43
CA MET A 33 7.42 17.69 16.56
C MET A 33 6.13 18.47 16.80
N HIS A 34 5.87 18.87 18.05
CA HIS A 34 4.73 19.74 18.39
C HIS A 34 4.89 21.15 17.80
N GLU A 35 6.08 21.74 17.87
CA GLU A 35 6.39 23.05 17.25
C GLU A 35 6.23 22.98 15.71
N ILE A 36 6.68 21.89 15.07
CA ILE A 36 6.49 21.64 13.64
C ILE A 36 4.99 21.54 13.30
N LEU A 37 4.22 20.77 14.07
CA LEU A 37 2.78 20.64 13.86
C LEU A 37 2.05 21.98 13.97
N GLN A 38 2.38 22.79 14.99
CA GLN A 38 1.80 24.12 15.17
C GLN A 38 2.14 25.05 13.99
N ALA A 39 3.38 25.03 13.51
CA ALA A 39 3.79 25.81 12.36
C ALA A 39 3.04 25.40 11.08
N ILE A 40 2.91 24.10 10.81
CA ILE A 40 2.11 23.59 9.69
C ILE A 40 0.65 24.03 9.81
N GLY A 41 0.05 23.86 10.99
CA GLY A 41 -1.36 24.21 11.26
C GLY A 41 -1.64 25.71 11.17
N SER A 42 -0.66 26.57 11.48
CA SER A 42 -0.78 28.03 11.33
C SER A 42 -0.48 28.54 9.92
N GLY A 43 -0.12 27.66 8.96
CA GLY A 43 0.24 28.06 7.60
C GLY A 43 1.59 28.78 7.52
N ALA A 44 2.55 28.43 8.37
CA ALA A 44 3.91 28.99 8.35
C ALA A 44 4.56 28.86 6.97
N SER A 45 5.37 29.87 6.62
CA SER A 45 6.10 29.85 5.35
C SER A 45 7.13 28.71 5.29
N GLY A 46 7.60 28.38 4.07
CA GLY A 46 8.67 27.40 3.90
C GLY A 46 9.96 27.79 4.63
N ASP A 47 10.28 29.10 4.71
CA ASP A 47 11.45 29.62 5.43
C ASP A 47 11.29 29.45 6.96
N ASP A 48 10.08 29.71 7.50
CA ASP A 48 9.79 29.48 8.92
C ASP A 48 9.91 27.99 9.27
N LEU A 49 9.34 27.11 8.45
CA LEU A 49 9.49 25.67 8.62
C LEU A 49 10.94 25.21 8.50
N ALA A 50 11.70 25.82 7.58
CA ALA A 50 13.12 25.56 7.42
C ALA A 50 13.95 26.03 8.63
N ALA A 51 13.51 26.96 9.42
CA ALA A 51 14.20 27.43 10.62
C ALA A 51 13.98 26.57 11.86
N LEU A 52 12.92 25.71 11.88
CA LEU A 52 12.62 24.82 13.01
C LEU A 52 13.69 23.72 13.15
N SER A 53 13.93 23.27 14.36
CA SER A 53 14.86 22.16 14.61
C SER A 53 14.25 20.83 14.20
N ILE A 54 15.00 19.99 13.49
CA ILE A 54 14.64 18.59 13.29
C ILE A 54 14.92 17.84 14.60
N PRO A 55 13.97 17.03 15.13
CA PRO A 55 14.16 16.29 16.37
C PRO A 55 15.23 15.20 16.25
N GLU A 56 15.91 14.86 17.34
CA GLU A 56 16.86 13.75 17.40
C GLU A 56 16.16 12.38 17.38
N SER A 57 14.90 12.34 17.80
CA SER A 57 14.03 11.16 17.76
C SER A 57 12.59 11.55 17.44
N TYR A 58 11.81 10.61 16.92
CA TYR A 58 10.42 10.79 16.55
C TYR A 58 9.62 9.50 16.78
N ARG A 59 8.32 9.63 16.97
CA ARG A 59 7.40 8.49 17.14
C ARG A 59 7.16 7.78 15.81
N ALA A 60 7.27 6.45 15.81
CA ALA A 60 7.07 5.62 14.63
C ALA A 60 6.49 4.24 14.99
N ALA A 61 5.82 3.62 14.01
CA ALA A 61 5.45 2.21 14.05
C ALA A 61 6.58 1.36 13.44
N PHE A 62 7.02 0.33 14.14
CA PHE A 62 8.13 -0.52 13.70
C PHE A 62 7.99 -1.96 14.21
N VAL A 63 8.71 -2.88 13.55
CA VAL A 63 8.97 -4.24 14.02
C VAL A 63 10.40 -4.36 14.51
N ARG A 64 10.69 -5.39 15.31
CA ARG A 64 12.00 -5.63 15.92
C ARG A 64 12.68 -6.87 15.36
N ARG A 65 14.00 -6.79 15.23
CA ARG A 65 14.81 -7.90 14.72
C ARG A 65 14.79 -9.13 15.66
N ASP A 66 14.81 -8.91 16.97
CA ASP A 66 14.81 -9.97 17.99
C ASP A 66 13.47 -10.72 18.10
N GLU A 67 12.43 -10.23 17.42
CA GLU A 67 11.09 -10.85 17.41
C GLU A 67 10.80 -11.68 16.14
N THR A 68 11.75 -11.79 15.20
CA THR A 68 11.52 -12.46 13.90
C THR A 68 11.10 -13.93 14.01
N GLY A 69 11.47 -14.63 15.09
CA GLY A 69 11.06 -16.02 15.36
C GLY A 69 9.75 -16.16 16.15
N MET A 70 9.07 -15.05 16.50
CA MET A 70 7.89 -15.11 17.38
C MET A 70 6.69 -15.87 16.77
N TRP A 71 6.69 -16.02 15.46
CA TRP A 71 5.62 -16.69 14.71
C TRP A 71 5.98 -18.10 14.23
N ASP A 72 7.09 -18.68 14.71
CA ASP A 72 7.51 -20.02 14.27
C ASP A 72 6.44 -21.06 14.63
N GLY A 73 5.98 -21.79 13.61
CA GLY A 73 4.93 -22.81 13.75
C GLY A 73 3.50 -22.28 13.88
N VAL A 74 3.28 -20.98 13.71
CA VAL A 74 1.95 -20.36 13.68
C VAL A 74 1.50 -20.19 12.23
N GLU A 75 0.26 -20.62 11.92
CA GLU A 75 -0.34 -20.42 10.61
C GLU A 75 -0.50 -18.93 10.31
N SER A 76 -0.34 -18.55 9.03
CA SER A 76 -0.38 -17.13 8.61
C SER A 76 -1.64 -16.41 9.08
N THR A 77 -2.80 -17.05 8.98
CA THR A 77 -4.11 -16.51 9.38
C THR A 77 -4.26 -16.27 10.88
N ASP A 78 -3.46 -16.95 11.70
CA ASP A 78 -3.51 -16.88 13.16
C ASP A 78 -2.50 -15.89 13.76
N LYS A 79 -1.61 -15.35 12.94
CA LYS A 79 -0.64 -14.33 13.35
C LYS A 79 -1.34 -12.99 13.59
N ASP A 80 -1.04 -12.36 14.72
CA ASP A 80 -1.67 -11.11 15.13
C ASP A 80 -0.69 -9.93 15.03
N PRO A 81 -0.81 -9.04 14.02
CA PRO A 81 0.06 -7.88 13.83
C PRO A 81 0.21 -6.97 15.05
N ARG A 82 -0.78 -6.95 15.96
CA ARG A 82 -0.75 -6.13 17.19
C ARG A 82 0.36 -6.52 18.15
N LYS A 83 0.87 -7.75 18.04
CA LYS A 83 1.93 -8.26 18.94
C LYS A 83 3.33 -7.88 18.50
N SER A 84 3.53 -7.58 17.23
CA SER A 84 4.82 -7.31 16.59
C SER A 84 4.99 -5.86 16.12
N LEU A 85 3.89 -5.14 15.89
CA LEU A 85 3.93 -3.71 15.59
C LEU A 85 4.00 -2.92 16.90
N HIS A 86 5.12 -2.23 17.07
CA HIS A 86 5.38 -1.35 18.22
C HIS A 86 5.30 0.11 17.80
N VAL A 87 4.79 0.96 18.68
CA VAL A 87 4.80 2.41 18.49
C VAL A 87 5.61 3.04 19.61
N ASP A 88 6.78 3.58 19.28
CA ASP A 88 7.68 4.25 20.24
C ASP A 88 8.63 5.20 19.48
N GLU A 89 9.51 5.88 20.22
CA GLU A 89 10.54 6.77 19.70
C GLU A 89 11.65 5.98 18.97
N VAL A 90 12.01 6.46 17.80
CA VAL A 90 13.17 5.98 17.03
C VAL A 90 14.10 7.14 16.71
N ALA A 91 15.41 6.88 16.62
CA ALA A 91 16.39 7.91 16.31
C ALA A 91 16.24 8.42 14.87
N THR A 92 16.27 9.73 14.68
CA THR A 92 16.24 10.37 13.37
C THR A 92 17.48 9.98 12.56
N PRO A 93 17.35 9.49 11.33
CA PRO A 93 18.48 9.20 10.46
C PRO A 93 19.04 10.49 9.85
N ASP A 94 20.31 10.49 9.47
CA ASP A 94 20.90 11.59 8.70
C ASP A 94 20.23 11.71 7.32
N LEU A 95 20.14 12.93 6.80
CA LEU A 95 19.57 13.25 5.50
C LEU A 95 20.61 13.06 4.39
N ALA A 96 20.33 12.20 3.41
CA ALA A 96 21.16 12.09 2.23
C ALA A 96 20.99 13.27 1.26
N PRO A 97 21.95 13.51 0.35
CA PRO A 97 21.89 14.65 -0.56
C PRO A 97 20.65 14.68 -1.47
N ASP A 98 20.09 13.52 -1.83
CA ASP A 98 18.95 13.35 -2.73
C ASP A 98 17.60 13.09 -2.00
N GLU A 99 17.57 13.30 -0.69
CA GLU A 99 16.42 13.03 0.16
C GLU A 99 15.80 14.29 0.77
N VAL A 100 14.63 14.11 1.37
CA VAL A 100 13.95 15.12 2.17
C VAL A 100 13.56 14.58 3.53
N TYR A 101 13.51 15.43 4.56
CA TYR A 101 12.75 15.18 5.77
C TYR A 101 11.30 15.57 5.54
N LEU A 102 10.41 14.65 5.79
CA LEU A 102 8.96 14.80 5.64
C LEU A 102 8.29 14.74 7.01
N ALA A 103 7.58 15.80 7.41
CA ALA A 103 6.58 15.72 8.47
C ALA A 103 5.39 14.91 7.92
N VAL A 104 5.17 13.70 8.41
CA VAL A 104 4.12 12.84 7.92
C VAL A 104 2.82 13.15 8.64
N MET A 105 1.87 13.75 7.95
CA MET A 105 0.56 14.05 8.51
C MET A 105 -0.31 12.83 8.62
N ALA A 106 -0.34 12.01 7.56
CA ALA A 106 -1.06 10.73 7.52
C ALA A 106 -0.33 9.70 6.66
N SER A 107 -0.61 8.44 6.93
CA SER A 107 -0.16 7.25 6.19
C SER A 107 -1.34 6.31 5.91
N ALA A 108 -1.08 5.15 5.32
CA ALA A 108 -2.09 4.12 5.13
C ALA A 108 -1.50 2.71 5.19
N ILE A 109 -2.34 1.75 5.59
CA ILE A 109 -1.95 0.35 5.65
C ILE A 109 -1.98 -0.25 4.24
N ASN A 110 -0.92 -0.96 3.90
CA ASN A 110 -0.80 -1.84 2.74
C ASN A 110 -0.53 -3.27 3.18
N PHE A 111 -0.74 -4.23 2.29
CA PHE A 111 -0.54 -5.63 2.64
C PHE A 111 0.93 -5.96 2.94
N ASN A 112 1.89 -5.21 2.40
CA ASN A 112 3.30 -5.32 2.75
C ASN A 112 3.58 -4.92 4.22
N THR A 113 2.82 -3.98 4.79
CA THR A 113 2.88 -3.68 6.24
C THR A 113 2.43 -4.87 7.07
N VAL A 114 1.36 -5.56 6.63
CA VAL A 114 0.90 -6.81 7.25
C VAL A 114 2.00 -7.88 7.16
N TRP A 115 2.54 -8.13 5.96
CA TRP A 115 3.63 -9.10 5.78
C TRP A 115 4.84 -8.82 6.66
N THR A 116 5.28 -7.56 6.75
CA THR A 116 6.38 -7.18 7.63
C THR A 116 6.08 -7.52 9.08
N SER A 117 4.85 -7.26 9.54
CA SER A 117 4.44 -7.50 10.93
C SER A 117 4.32 -8.98 11.30
N ILE A 118 4.00 -9.83 10.34
CA ILE A 118 3.91 -11.29 10.53
C ILE A 118 5.18 -12.03 10.08
N PHE A 119 6.21 -11.29 9.65
CA PHE A 119 7.50 -11.79 9.14
C PHE A 119 7.37 -12.79 7.98
N GLU A 120 6.44 -12.52 7.05
CA GLU A 120 6.19 -13.34 5.86
C GLU A 120 6.42 -12.57 4.55
N PRO A 121 6.79 -13.30 3.46
CA PRO A 121 7.24 -14.70 3.43
C PRO A 121 8.60 -14.91 4.10
N LEU A 122 9.26 -13.81 4.45
CA LEU A 122 10.54 -13.79 5.17
C LEU A 122 10.70 -12.46 5.94
N PRO A 123 11.50 -12.43 7.00
CA PRO A 123 11.79 -11.20 7.74
C PRO A 123 12.47 -10.14 6.86
N THR A 124 11.93 -8.92 6.87
CA THR A 124 12.41 -7.80 6.03
C THR A 124 13.83 -7.30 6.38
N PHE A 125 14.35 -7.66 7.57
CA PHE A 125 15.71 -7.29 8.00
C PHE A 125 16.80 -7.73 7.04
N GLY A 126 16.60 -8.83 6.29
CA GLY A 126 17.53 -9.28 5.26
C GLY A 126 17.69 -8.26 4.11
N PHE A 127 16.62 -7.56 3.75
CA PHE A 127 16.66 -6.46 2.77
C PHE A 127 17.42 -5.26 3.32
N LEU A 128 17.17 -4.89 4.58
CA LEU A 128 17.85 -3.77 5.24
C LEU A 128 19.36 -4.03 5.36
N ASP A 129 19.76 -5.25 5.71
CA ASP A 129 21.17 -5.65 5.79
C ASP A 129 21.85 -5.63 4.42
N ARG A 130 21.14 -6.03 3.36
CA ARG A 130 21.64 -5.95 1.98
C ARG A 130 21.88 -4.50 1.58
N LEU A 131 20.87 -3.65 1.75
CA LEU A 131 20.94 -2.21 1.47
C LEU A 131 22.07 -1.56 2.29
N GLY A 132 22.23 -1.97 3.55
CA GLY A 132 23.28 -1.49 4.45
C GLY A 132 24.72 -1.75 3.97
N ARG A 133 24.93 -2.73 3.10
CA ARG A 133 26.25 -3.04 2.50
C ARG A 133 26.51 -2.33 1.17
N GLU A 134 25.50 -1.71 0.57
CA GLU A 134 25.62 -1.13 -0.79
C GLU A 134 26.28 0.25 -0.79
N SER A 135 26.08 1.04 0.26
CA SER A 135 26.63 2.41 0.33
C SER A 135 26.67 2.94 1.76
N VAL A 136 27.37 4.08 1.93
CA VAL A 136 27.39 4.83 3.21
C VAL A 136 25.98 5.24 3.62
N TRP A 137 25.15 5.69 2.67
CA TRP A 137 23.77 6.08 2.93
C TRP A 137 22.87 4.87 3.16
N GLY A 138 23.17 3.73 2.55
CA GLY A 138 22.50 2.45 2.82
C GLY A 138 22.73 1.96 4.25
N ALA A 139 23.92 2.17 4.82
CA ALA A 139 24.33 1.66 6.14
C ALA A 139 23.36 2.07 7.26
N ARG A 140 22.74 3.26 7.19
CA ARG A 140 21.78 3.76 8.19
C ARG A 140 20.45 2.99 8.22
N HIS A 141 20.13 2.20 7.18
CA HIS A 141 18.92 1.36 7.12
C HIS A 141 19.09 0.05 7.90
N ALA A 142 20.31 -0.46 8.07
CA ALA A 142 20.60 -1.70 8.78
C ALA A 142 20.54 -1.51 10.30
N ARG A 143 19.32 -1.41 10.85
CA ARG A 143 19.04 -1.24 12.28
C ARG A 143 18.33 -2.47 12.84
N ASP A 144 18.22 -2.55 14.18
CA ASP A 144 17.45 -3.58 14.87
C ASP A 144 15.93 -3.27 14.90
N THR A 145 15.56 -2.08 14.45
CA THR A 145 14.17 -1.67 14.25
C THR A 145 13.93 -1.34 12.79
N HIS A 146 12.79 -1.81 12.26
CA HIS A 146 12.33 -1.49 10.92
C HIS A 146 11.05 -0.65 11.00
N VAL A 147 11.14 0.65 10.73
CA VAL A 147 10.00 1.56 10.62
C VAL A 147 9.27 1.27 9.33
N VAL A 148 8.00 0.89 9.44
CA VAL A 148 7.18 0.39 8.34
C VAL A 148 6.30 1.48 7.71
N GLY A 149 5.63 1.15 6.60
CA GLY A 149 4.68 2.02 5.91
C GLY A 149 5.19 2.50 4.56
N SER A 150 4.41 2.25 3.50
CA SER A 150 4.76 2.54 2.11
C SER A 150 3.84 3.56 1.45
N ASP A 151 3.03 4.24 2.25
CA ASP A 151 2.19 5.37 1.87
C ASP A 151 2.42 6.52 2.85
N ALA A 152 2.38 7.76 2.37
CA ALA A 152 2.35 8.95 3.22
C ALA A 152 1.83 10.17 2.47
N SER A 153 1.25 11.09 3.23
CA SER A 153 1.06 12.49 2.85
C SER A 153 1.62 13.39 3.94
N GLY A 154 2.21 14.53 3.57
CA GLY A 154 2.84 15.38 4.56
C GLY A 154 3.45 16.65 3.98
N VAL A 155 4.29 17.28 4.79
CA VAL A 155 4.94 18.56 4.49
C VAL A 155 6.47 18.40 4.51
N VAL A 156 7.13 18.86 3.46
CA VAL A 156 8.60 18.88 3.38
C VAL A 156 9.16 19.85 4.41
N LEU A 157 10.08 19.38 5.26
CA LEU A 157 10.75 20.21 6.29
C LEU A 157 12.16 20.63 5.89
N ARG A 158 12.89 19.74 5.25
CA ARG A 158 14.27 19.95 4.79
C ARG A 158 14.48 19.20 3.49
N VAL A 159 15.42 19.69 2.71
CA VAL A 159 15.85 19.05 1.48
C VAL A 159 17.37 18.84 1.51
N GLY A 160 17.82 17.71 0.98
CA GLY A 160 19.23 17.41 0.78
C GLY A 160 19.85 18.31 -0.30
N SER A 161 21.17 18.41 -0.31
CA SER A 161 21.92 19.37 -1.16
C SER A 161 21.76 19.15 -2.67
N ALA A 162 21.35 17.97 -3.11
CA ALA A 162 21.11 17.66 -4.52
C ALA A 162 19.62 17.79 -4.94
N VAL A 163 18.72 18.03 -4.00
CA VAL A 163 17.29 18.22 -4.29
C VAL A 163 17.05 19.60 -4.92
N ARG A 164 16.31 19.63 -6.04
CA ARG A 164 16.07 20.86 -6.81
C ARG A 164 14.59 21.19 -7.01
N ASN A 165 13.74 20.19 -7.01
CA ASN A 165 12.32 20.33 -7.40
C ASN A 165 11.39 20.53 -6.19
N TRP A 166 11.90 20.36 -4.99
CA TRP A 166 11.13 20.46 -3.75
C TRP A 166 11.80 21.44 -2.78
N LYS A 167 11.00 22.02 -1.92
CA LYS A 167 11.44 22.97 -0.87
C LYS A 167 10.62 22.78 0.40
N PRO A 168 11.09 23.24 1.54
CA PRO A 168 10.32 23.29 2.77
C PRO A 168 8.97 23.97 2.56
N GLY A 169 7.92 23.41 3.15
CA GLY A 169 6.54 23.86 3.02
C GLY A 169 5.75 23.20 1.89
N ASP A 170 6.40 22.50 0.94
CA ASP A 170 5.68 21.78 -0.10
C ASP A 170 4.87 20.65 0.51
N LYS A 171 3.58 20.58 0.15
CA LYS A 171 2.66 19.51 0.54
C LYS A 171 2.70 18.38 -0.49
N VAL A 172 2.98 17.18 -0.02
CA VAL A 172 3.30 16.06 -0.90
C VAL A 172 2.59 14.78 -0.51
N THR A 173 2.46 13.87 -1.49
CA THR A 173 2.15 12.45 -1.33
C THR A 173 3.37 11.65 -1.77
N VAL A 174 3.67 10.55 -1.09
CA VAL A 174 4.89 9.76 -1.32
C VAL A 174 4.58 8.51 -2.12
N HIS A 175 5.26 8.31 -3.24
CA HIS A 175 5.26 7.05 -3.96
C HIS A 175 6.28 6.08 -3.35
N CYS A 176 5.91 4.80 -3.24
CA CYS A 176 6.72 3.81 -2.53
C CYS A 176 7.98 3.35 -3.27
N ASN A 177 8.14 3.65 -4.56
CA ASN A 177 9.26 3.18 -5.38
C ASN A 177 10.55 3.95 -5.03
N HIS A 178 11.48 3.28 -4.35
CA HIS A 178 12.79 3.82 -3.97
C HIS A 178 13.85 3.35 -4.99
N VAL A 179 14.38 4.25 -5.80
CA VAL A 179 15.35 3.98 -6.87
C VAL A 179 16.43 5.08 -6.87
N ASP A 180 17.64 4.72 -7.23
CA ASP A 180 18.67 5.70 -7.59
C ASP A 180 18.36 6.23 -9.00
N ASP A 181 18.07 7.53 -9.11
CA ASP A 181 17.74 8.20 -10.36
C ASP A 181 18.95 8.38 -11.29
N GLN A 182 20.17 8.13 -10.79
CA GLN A 182 21.41 8.11 -11.57
C GLN A 182 21.69 6.75 -12.21
N ASP A 183 20.94 5.69 -11.84
CA ASP A 183 21.01 4.41 -12.53
C ASP A 183 20.40 4.52 -13.94
N PRO A 184 21.17 4.31 -15.01
CA PRO A 184 20.66 4.43 -16.38
C PRO A 184 19.51 3.44 -16.68
N THR A 185 19.43 2.32 -15.97
CA THR A 185 18.34 1.33 -16.14
C THR A 185 17.00 1.83 -15.60
N ALA A 186 17.02 2.89 -14.77
CA ALA A 186 15.81 3.50 -14.20
C ALA A 186 15.08 4.46 -15.16
N HIS A 187 15.70 4.87 -16.27
CA HIS A 187 15.21 5.99 -17.09
C HIS A 187 13.99 5.66 -17.94
N ASP A 188 13.90 4.44 -18.47
CA ASP A 188 12.72 4.00 -19.24
C ASP A 188 11.63 3.47 -18.32
N ASP A 189 11.97 2.48 -17.51
CA ASP A 189 11.09 1.93 -16.49
C ASP A 189 11.85 1.72 -15.18
N SER A 190 11.66 2.63 -14.22
CA SER A 190 12.36 2.58 -12.93
C SER A 190 12.07 1.31 -12.12
N MET A 191 11.05 0.53 -12.48
CA MET A 191 10.80 -0.78 -11.89
C MET A 191 11.78 -1.87 -12.34
N LEU A 192 12.53 -1.62 -13.43
CA LEU A 192 13.58 -2.53 -13.93
C LEU A 192 14.96 -2.20 -13.37
N ALA A 193 15.10 -1.11 -12.62
CA ALA A 193 16.37 -0.74 -12.02
C ALA A 193 16.84 -1.81 -11.03
N THR A 194 18.14 -2.17 -11.07
CA THR A 194 18.72 -3.23 -10.23
C THR A 194 18.70 -2.90 -8.74
N ASN A 195 18.69 -1.59 -8.41
CA ASN A 195 18.61 -1.06 -7.06
C ASN A 195 17.19 -0.69 -6.62
N GLN A 196 16.15 -1.02 -7.41
CA GLN A 196 14.77 -0.77 -7.05
C GLN A 196 14.41 -1.44 -5.73
N ARG A 197 13.77 -0.70 -4.82
CA ARG A 197 13.31 -1.12 -3.49
C ARG A 197 11.94 -0.54 -3.21
N ILE A 198 11.23 -1.13 -2.29
CA ILE A 198 9.97 -0.59 -1.78
C ILE A 198 10.23 0.11 -0.45
N TRP A 199 9.98 1.40 -0.42
CA TRP A 199 10.11 2.24 0.76
C TRP A 199 9.22 1.74 1.90
N GLY A 200 9.79 1.64 3.11
CA GLY A 200 9.11 1.17 4.30
C GLY A 200 8.78 -0.33 4.32
N PHE A 201 9.34 -1.09 3.35
CA PHE A 201 9.27 -2.55 3.27
C PHE A 201 10.65 -3.17 3.01
N GLU A 202 11.33 -2.75 1.94
CA GLU A 202 12.71 -3.16 1.60
C GLU A 202 13.75 -2.10 2.00
N THR A 203 13.27 -0.92 2.42
CA THR A 203 14.06 0.12 3.07
C THR A 203 13.47 0.48 4.42
N ASN A 204 14.26 1.06 5.32
CA ASN A 204 13.79 1.57 6.61
C ASN A 204 13.18 2.97 6.46
N PHE A 205 12.68 3.56 7.56
CA PHE A 205 12.15 4.92 7.68
C PHE A 205 10.84 5.13 6.92
N GLY A 206 9.91 4.14 7.04
CA GLY A 206 8.60 4.19 6.38
C GLY A 206 7.67 5.28 6.90
N GLY A 207 6.50 5.38 6.26
CA GLY A 207 5.53 6.46 6.46
C GLY A 207 4.60 6.33 7.68
N LEU A 208 4.60 5.20 8.39
CA LEU A 208 3.83 5.05 9.64
C LEU A 208 4.63 5.66 10.82
N ALA A 209 4.84 6.99 10.76
CA ALA A 209 5.68 7.73 11.67
C ALA A 209 5.34 9.23 11.64
N ASP A 210 5.75 10.00 12.66
CA ASP A 210 5.59 11.46 12.68
C ASP A 210 6.58 12.17 11.73
N LEU A 211 7.75 11.55 11.48
CA LEU A 211 8.79 12.02 10.57
C LEU A 211 9.29 10.88 9.71
N SER A 212 9.61 11.15 8.46
CA SER A 212 10.24 10.17 7.58
C SER A 212 11.33 10.80 6.72
N VAL A 213 12.17 9.92 6.15
CA VAL A 213 13.16 10.27 5.13
C VAL A 213 12.80 9.56 3.84
N VAL A 214 12.65 10.31 2.77
CA VAL A 214 12.28 9.81 1.46
C VAL A 214 13.13 10.44 0.37
N LYS A 215 13.38 9.72 -0.73
CA LYS A 215 14.04 10.30 -1.89
C LYS A 215 13.17 11.36 -2.55
N ALA A 216 13.77 12.41 -3.06
CA ALA A 216 13.07 13.52 -3.71
C ALA A 216 12.25 13.07 -4.94
N ASN A 217 12.71 12.02 -5.64
CA ASN A 217 12.00 11.45 -6.79
C ASN A 217 10.73 10.66 -6.41
N GLN A 218 10.56 10.29 -5.13
CA GLN A 218 9.33 9.63 -4.64
C GLN A 218 8.18 10.61 -4.39
N LEU A 219 8.46 11.91 -4.35
CA LEU A 219 7.46 12.92 -4.01
C LEU A 219 6.57 13.26 -5.20
N MET A 220 5.30 13.43 -4.93
CA MET A 220 4.28 13.94 -5.85
C MET A 220 3.50 15.06 -5.16
N PRO A 221 2.95 16.04 -5.89
CA PRO A 221 2.10 17.06 -5.28
C PRO A 221 0.91 16.42 -4.57
N LYS A 222 0.61 16.84 -3.36
CA LYS A 222 -0.63 16.44 -2.69
C LYS A 222 -1.83 17.01 -3.46
N PRO A 223 -2.88 16.20 -3.79
CA PRO A 223 -4.10 16.73 -4.36
C PRO A 223 -4.75 17.78 -3.44
N ALA A 224 -4.95 19.00 -3.94
CA ALA A 224 -5.33 20.17 -3.14
C ALA A 224 -6.73 20.03 -2.49
N HIS A 225 -7.63 19.29 -3.12
CA HIS A 225 -9.00 19.08 -2.65
C HIS A 225 -9.16 17.94 -1.63
N LEU A 226 -8.10 17.19 -1.34
CA LEU A 226 -8.14 16.05 -0.43
C LEU A 226 -7.56 16.39 0.94
N THR A 227 -8.05 15.69 1.96
CA THR A 227 -7.47 15.70 3.31
C THR A 227 -6.12 14.99 3.32
N TRP A 228 -5.40 15.02 4.45
CA TRP A 228 -4.12 14.29 4.57
C TRP A 228 -4.31 12.78 4.45
N GLU A 229 -5.29 12.21 5.17
CA GLU A 229 -5.57 10.78 5.18
C GLU A 229 -6.11 10.28 3.84
N GLU A 230 -6.93 11.04 3.15
CA GLU A 230 -7.39 10.74 1.80
C GLU A 230 -6.22 10.72 0.80
N SER A 231 -5.33 11.73 0.90
CA SER A 231 -4.15 11.83 0.05
C SER A 231 -3.16 10.69 0.29
N ALA A 232 -2.93 10.30 1.54
CA ALA A 232 -2.05 9.20 1.90
C ALA A 232 -2.48 7.86 1.27
N CYS A 233 -3.79 7.64 1.11
CA CYS A 233 -4.31 6.40 0.52
C CYS A 233 -4.05 6.25 -0.99
N ASN A 234 -3.63 7.31 -1.68
CA ASN A 234 -3.61 7.39 -3.14
C ASN A 234 -2.25 7.05 -3.78
N ALA A 235 -1.24 6.64 -3.04
CA ALA A 235 0.07 6.42 -3.64
C ALA A 235 0.26 4.98 -4.14
N LEU A 236 0.50 4.03 -3.26
CA LEU A 236 0.87 2.66 -3.64
C LEU A 236 -0.21 1.93 -4.45
N CYS A 237 -1.41 1.78 -3.89
CA CYS A 237 -2.49 1.02 -4.52
C CYS A 237 -2.99 1.68 -5.82
N ASN A 238 -3.09 3.01 -5.83
CA ASN A 238 -3.51 3.78 -6.99
C ASN A 238 -2.53 3.61 -8.17
N SER A 239 -1.23 3.84 -7.94
CA SER A 239 -0.22 3.73 -8.99
C SER A 239 -0.05 2.29 -9.48
N THR A 240 -0.15 1.29 -8.59
CA THR A 240 -0.12 -0.13 -8.97
C THR A 240 -1.30 -0.47 -9.89
N ALA A 241 -2.51 -0.04 -9.53
CA ALA A 241 -3.70 -0.26 -10.37
C ALA A 241 -3.58 0.44 -11.73
N TYR A 242 -3.00 1.67 -11.75
CA TYR A 242 -2.72 2.38 -13.01
C TYR A 242 -1.77 1.56 -13.90
N ARG A 243 -0.65 1.06 -13.35
CA ARG A 243 0.29 0.23 -14.12
C ARG A 243 -0.38 -1.04 -14.64
N MET A 244 -1.13 -1.74 -13.79
CA MET A 244 -1.78 -2.99 -14.17
C MET A 244 -2.84 -2.84 -15.26
N ILE A 245 -3.55 -1.71 -15.31
CA ILE A 245 -4.65 -1.48 -16.26
C ILE A 245 -4.19 -0.64 -17.45
N VAL A 246 -3.58 0.52 -17.19
CA VAL A 246 -3.40 1.58 -18.20
C VAL A 246 -2.04 1.51 -18.89
N SER A 247 -0.98 1.21 -18.12
CA SER A 247 0.38 1.26 -18.63
C SER A 247 0.66 0.24 -19.73
N SER A 248 1.46 0.66 -20.74
CA SER A 248 2.00 -0.23 -21.77
C SER A 248 2.92 -1.32 -21.23
N HIS A 249 3.47 -1.14 -20.02
CA HIS A 249 4.32 -2.13 -19.37
C HIS A 249 3.53 -3.32 -18.80
N ALA A 250 2.18 -3.22 -18.70
CA ALA A 250 1.35 -4.32 -18.21
C ALA A 250 0.06 -4.50 -19.01
N GLY A 251 -1.08 -4.05 -18.50
CA GLY A 251 -2.40 -4.29 -19.12
C GLY A 251 -2.54 -3.66 -20.50
N ALA A 252 -2.15 -2.40 -20.61
CA ALA A 252 -2.31 -1.59 -21.82
C ALA A 252 -3.76 -1.61 -22.34
N MET A 253 -4.72 -1.43 -21.39
CA MET A 253 -6.15 -1.40 -21.68
C MET A 253 -6.48 -0.39 -22.77
N LYS A 254 -7.34 -0.78 -23.66
CA LYS A 254 -7.88 0.09 -24.72
C LYS A 254 -9.32 0.47 -24.40
N GLN A 255 -9.75 1.59 -24.92
CA GLN A 255 -11.16 1.98 -24.86
C GLN A 255 -12.04 0.85 -25.42
N GLY A 256 -13.07 0.49 -24.67
CA GLY A 256 -13.98 -0.60 -25.03
C GLY A 256 -13.57 -1.99 -24.55
N ASP A 257 -12.35 -2.19 -24.02
CA ASP A 257 -11.95 -3.48 -23.43
C ASP A 257 -12.83 -3.82 -22.21
N ALA A 258 -13.11 -5.11 -22.03
CA ALA A 258 -13.71 -5.63 -20.80
C ALA A 258 -12.61 -6.15 -19.85
N VAL A 259 -12.76 -5.86 -18.56
CA VAL A 259 -11.78 -6.25 -17.53
C VAL A 259 -12.47 -6.96 -16.39
N LEU A 260 -12.11 -8.22 -16.17
CA LEU A 260 -12.49 -8.95 -14.96
C LEU A 260 -11.56 -8.56 -13.82
N ILE A 261 -12.11 -8.11 -12.69
CA ILE A 261 -11.34 -7.60 -11.57
C ILE A 261 -11.62 -8.42 -10.32
N TRP A 262 -10.65 -9.22 -9.86
CA TRP A 262 -10.73 -9.92 -8.59
C TRP A 262 -10.60 -8.93 -7.43
N GLY A 263 -11.38 -9.14 -6.36
CA GLY A 263 -11.34 -8.28 -5.18
C GLY A 263 -11.61 -6.81 -5.48
N ALA A 264 -12.57 -6.54 -6.35
CA ALA A 264 -12.82 -5.24 -6.95
C ALA A 264 -13.19 -4.12 -5.96
N SER A 265 -13.64 -4.44 -4.74
CA SER A 265 -13.92 -3.49 -3.65
C SER A 265 -12.73 -3.26 -2.70
N GLY A 266 -11.61 -3.99 -2.89
CA GLY A 266 -10.39 -3.80 -2.09
C GLY A 266 -9.57 -2.59 -2.51
N GLY A 267 -8.50 -2.33 -1.74
CA GLY A 267 -7.66 -1.14 -1.94
C GLY A 267 -7.04 -1.00 -3.33
N ILE A 268 -6.68 -2.10 -4.01
CA ILE A 268 -6.15 -2.06 -5.38
C ILE A 268 -7.26 -2.24 -6.43
N GLY A 269 -8.22 -3.14 -6.16
CA GLY A 269 -9.31 -3.45 -7.10
C GLY A 269 -10.26 -2.29 -7.33
N GLY A 270 -10.53 -1.48 -6.31
CA GLY A 270 -11.38 -0.30 -6.42
C GLY A 270 -10.74 0.80 -7.31
N TYR A 271 -9.42 0.99 -7.25
CA TYR A 271 -8.73 1.86 -8.21
C TYR A 271 -8.75 1.27 -9.61
N ALA A 272 -8.51 -0.04 -9.77
CA ALA A 272 -8.60 -0.70 -11.07
C ALA A 272 -9.99 -0.52 -11.69
N THR A 273 -11.06 -0.69 -10.92
CA THR A 273 -12.44 -0.46 -11.36
C THR A 273 -12.63 0.97 -11.89
N GLN A 274 -12.16 1.98 -11.14
CA GLN A 274 -12.24 3.37 -11.58
C GLN A 274 -11.41 3.64 -12.84
N TYR A 275 -10.21 3.06 -12.97
CA TYR A 275 -9.40 3.21 -14.20
C TYR A 275 -10.07 2.61 -15.41
N VAL A 276 -10.72 1.45 -15.27
CA VAL A 276 -11.46 0.83 -16.36
C VAL A 276 -12.62 1.72 -16.81
N LEU A 277 -13.42 2.22 -15.86
CA LEU A 277 -14.54 3.14 -16.14
C LEU A 277 -14.07 4.45 -16.78
N ASN A 278 -13.06 5.10 -16.18
CA ASN A 278 -12.51 6.36 -16.67
C ASN A 278 -11.87 6.23 -18.06
N GLY A 279 -11.32 5.05 -18.38
CA GLY A 279 -10.72 4.73 -19.68
C GLY A 279 -11.75 4.28 -20.73
N GLY A 280 -13.04 4.25 -20.42
CA GLY A 280 -14.11 3.82 -21.35
C GLY A 280 -14.13 2.31 -21.57
N GLY A 281 -13.63 1.52 -20.62
CA GLY A 281 -13.75 0.06 -20.59
C GLY A 281 -14.97 -0.41 -19.81
N THR A 282 -15.20 -1.72 -19.80
CA THR A 282 -16.30 -2.39 -19.08
C THR A 282 -15.74 -3.23 -17.93
N PRO A 283 -15.82 -2.80 -16.67
CA PRO A 283 -15.40 -3.62 -15.54
C PRO A 283 -16.42 -4.71 -15.22
N VAL A 284 -15.94 -5.92 -14.91
CA VAL A 284 -16.69 -6.99 -14.25
C VAL A 284 -16.05 -7.21 -12.90
N GLY A 285 -16.65 -6.68 -11.84
CA GLY A 285 -16.09 -6.73 -10.48
C GLY A 285 -16.47 -8.00 -9.76
N VAL A 286 -15.47 -8.72 -9.21
CA VAL A 286 -15.70 -9.89 -8.35
C VAL A 286 -15.50 -9.49 -6.90
N VAL A 287 -16.54 -9.69 -6.09
CA VAL A 287 -16.58 -9.35 -4.66
C VAL A 287 -16.98 -10.56 -3.81
N SER A 288 -17.10 -10.38 -2.50
CA SER A 288 -17.41 -11.46 -1.56
C SER A 288 -18.59 -11.19 -0.63
N SER A 289 -19.36 -10.12 -0.88
CA SER A 289 -20.61 -9.87 -0.17
C SER A 289 -21.51 -8.89 -0.93
N PRO A 290 -22.83 -8.86 -0.61
CA PRO A 290 -23.76 -7.92 -1.18
C PRO A 290 -23.39 -6.45 -0.90
N GLU A 291 -22.89 -6.12 0.28
CA GLU A 291 -22.48 -4.76 0.67
C GLU A 291 -21.33 -4.28 -0.21
N ARG A 292 -20.35 -5.17 -0.50
CA ARG A 292 -19.25 -4.90 -1.42
C ARG A 292 -19.73 -4.73 -2.86
N ALA A 293 -20.78 -5.43 -3.24
CA ALA A 293 -21.41 -5.25 -4.56
C ALA A 293 -22.08 -3.88 -4.69
N GLU A 294 -22.79 -3.43 -3.64
CA GLU A 294 -23.39 -2.08 -3.60
C GLU A 294 -22.33 -0.99 -3.68
N LEU A 295 -21.22 -1.14 -2.95
CA LEU A 295 -20.09 -0.23 -3.00
C LEU A 295 -19.52 -0.08 -4.43
N LEU A 296 -19.39 -1.18 -5.16
CA LEU A 296 -18.93 -1.14 -6.56
C LEU A 296 -19.96 -0.47 -7.49
N ARG A 297 -21.26 -0.71 -7.28
CA ARG A 297 -22.31 -0.01 -8.02
C ARG A 297 -22.26 1.50 -7.76
N GLY A 298 -21.96 1.90 -6.52
CA GLY A 298 -21.70 3.29 -6.16
C GLY A 298 -20.52 3.92 -6.92
N LEU A 299 -19.51 3.14 -7.29
CA LEU A 299 -18.42 3.58 -8.19
C LEU A 299 -18.86 3.65 -9.67
N GLY A 300 -20.02 3.09 -10.05
CA GLY A 300 -20.48 2.99 -11.43
C GLY A 300 -20.20 1.63 -12.10
N CYS A 301 -19.76 0.61 -11.37
CA CYS A 301 -19.58 -0.74 -11.90
C CYS A 301 -20.92 -1.48 -11.92
N GLU A 302 -21.51 -1.62 -13.10
CA GLU A 302 -22.82 -2.27 -13.27
C GLU A 302 -22.74 -3.80 -13.19
N HIS A 303 -21.62 -4.38 -13.64
CA HIS A 303 -21.43 -5.83 -13.74
C HIS A 303 -20.67 -6.35 -12.55
N VAL A 304 -21.37 -6.98 -11.60
CA VAL A 304 -20.78 -7.47 -10.35
C VAL A 304 -21.13 -8.94 -10.13
N ILE A 305 -20.15 -9.72 -9.73
CA ILE A 305 -20.29 -11.12 -9.32
C ILE A 305 -19.96 -11.22 -7.83
N ASP A 306 -20.90 -11.60 -6.99
CA ASP A 306 -20.63 -12.04 -5.63
C ASP A 306 -20.19 -13.52 -5.67
N ARG A 307 -18.88 -13.75 -5.44
CA ARG A 307 -18.30 -15.10 -5.50
C ARG A 307 -18.81 -16.04 -4.41
N ARG A 308 -19.30 -15.51 -3.28
CA ARG A 308 -19.86 -16.33 -2.18
C ARG A 308 -21.28 -16.75 -2.51
N GLU A 309 -22.08 -15.87 -3.03
CA GLU A 309 -23.43 -16.20 -3.53
C GLU A 309 -23.34 -17.19 -4.70
N ALA A 310 -22.45 -16.92 -5.66
CA ALA A 310 -22.18 -17.83 -6.77
C ALA A 310 -21.61 -19.18 -6.31
N GLY A 311 -20.93 -19.24 -5.16
CA GLY A 311 -20.41 -20.45 -4.55
C GLY A 311 -19.36 -21.17 -5.38
N TYR A 312 -18.49 -20.44 -6.11
CA TYR A 312 -17.44 -21.06 -6.93
C TYR A 312 -16.45 -21.86 -6.08
N LYS A 313 -16.13 -23.08 -6.56
CA LYS A 313 -15.12 -23.96 -5.97
C LYS A 313 -14.11 -24.36 -7.05
N PHE A 314 -13.15 -23.48 -7.34
CA PHE A 314 -12.14 -23.71 -8.38
C PHE A 314 -11.16 -24.83 -8.07
N TRP A 315 -11.14 -25.32 -6.82
CA TRP A 315 -10.37 -26.45 -6.35
C TRP A 315 -11.31 -27.50 -5.75
N ALA A 316 -11.25 -28.71 -6.28
CA ALA A 316 -12.01 -29.86 -5.75
C ALA A 316 -11.38 -30.38 -4.44
N ASP A 317 -10.04 -30.32 -4.36
CA ASP A 317 -9.19 -30.60 -3.19
C ASP A 317 -7.93 -29.73 -3.26
N GLU A 318 -6.98 -29.92 -2.35
CA GLU A 318 -5.75 -29.12 -2.26
C GLU A 318 -4.86 -29.15 -3.53
N ASN A 319 -4.99 -30.21 -4.36
CA ASN A 319 -4.13 -30.46 -5.50
C ASN A 319 -4.86 -30.58 -6.83
N THR A 320 -6.20 -30.55 -6.83
CA THR A 320 -7.00 -30.78 -8.03
C THR A 320 -7.91 -29.60 -8.33
N GLN A 321 -7.69 -28.94 -9.45
CA GLN A 321 -8.54 -27.85 -9.90
C GLN A 321 -9.80 -28.36 -10.60
N ASP A 322 -10.93 -27.65 -10.45
CA ASP A 322 -12.20 -27.98 -11.10
C ASP A 322 -12.48 -27.07 -12.32
N GLU A 323 -12.16 -27.56 -13.50
CA GLU A 323 -12.43 -26.85 -14.75
C GLU A 323 -13.93 -26.61 -15.02
N LYS A 324 -14.86 -27.37 -14.41
CA LYS A 324 -16.29 -27.10 -14.59
C LYS A 324 -16.65 -25.78 -13.95
N GLU A 325 -16.04 -25.46 -12.82
CA GLU A 325 -16.23 -24.18 -12.14
C GLU A 325 -15.62 -23.01 -12.94
N TRP A 326 -14.50 -23.22 -13.63
CA TRP A 326 -13.97 -22.22 -14.56
C TRP A 326 -14.94 -21.94 -15.71
N ARG A 327 -15.56 -22.98 -16.27
CA ARG A 327 -16.59 -22.83 -17.33
C ARG A 327 -17.82 -22.13 -16.82
N ARG A 328 -18.21 -22.37 -15.55
CA ARG A 328 -19.32 -21.67 -14.90
C ARG A 328 -19.05 -20.19 -14.77
N LEU A 329 -17.88 -19.79 -14.22
CA LEU A 329 -17.44 -18.40 -14.17
C LEU A 329 -17.45 -17.75 -15.57
N GLY A 330 -16.88 -18.40 -16.56
CA GLY A 330 -16.87 -17.89 -17.94
C GLY A 330 -18.26 -17.73 -18.55
N LYS A 331 -19.21 -18.61 -18.20
CA LYS A 331 -20.61 -18.46 -18.60
C LYS A 331 -21.26 -17.26 -17.94
N ASP A 332 -21.01 -17.05 -16.64
CA ASP A 332 -21.60 -15.96 -15.88
C ASP A 332 -21.05 -14.60 -16.36
N VAL A 333 -19.73 -14.50 -16.63
CA VAL A 333 -19.12 -13.31 -17.24
C VAL A 333 -19.76 -13.01 -18.60
N ARG A 334 -19.88 -14.01 -19.49
CA ARG A 334 -20.53 -13.80 -20.80
C ARG A 334 -22.01 -13.47 -20.69
N ALA A 335 -22.70 -13.94 -19.66
CA ALA A 335 -24.10 -13.56 -19.42
C ALA A 335 -24.23 -12.06 -19.07
N LEU A 336 -23.23 -11.51 -18.37
CA LEU A 336 -23.20 -10.09 -17.99
C LEU A 336 -22.80 -9.18 -19.16
N ILE A 337 -21.75 -9.52 -19.91
CA ILE A 337 -21.12 -8.59 -20.87
C ILE A 337 -21.09 -9.10 -22.32
N GLY A 338 -21.66 -10.29 -22.60
CA GLY A 338 -21.78 -10.89 -23.94
C GLY A 338 -20.49 -11.49 -24.53
N ARG A 339 -19.33 -11.41 -23.81
CA ARG A 339 -18.02 -11.83 -24.29
C ARG A 339 -17.08 -12.22 -23.16
N ASP A 340 -15.90 -12.77 -23.50
CA ASP A 340 -14.82 -13.00 -22.56
C ASP A 340 -14.05 -11.67 -22.34
N PRO A 341 -13.46 -11.41 -21.14
CA PRO A 341 -12.72 -10.19 -20.86
C PRO A 341 -11.36 -10.15 -21.54
N GLU A 342 -10.98 -9.03 -22.13
CA GLU A 342 -9.65 -8.81 -22.74
C GLU A 342 -8.53 -8.80 -21.69
N ILE A 343 -8.85 -8.36 -20.46
CA ILE A 343 -7.90 -8.30 -19.36
C ILE A 343 -8.54 -8.97 -18.13
N VAL A 344 -7.75 -9.74 -17.41
CA VAL A 344 -8.07 -10.20 -16.05
C VAL A 344 -7.09 -9.55 -15.09
N PHE A 345 -7.59 -8.74 -14.18
CA PHE A 345 -6.85 -8.13 -13.09
C PHE A 345 -6.76 -9.13 -11.93
N GLU A 346 -5.56 -9.70 -11.74
CA GLU A 346 -5.30 -10.82 -10.87
C GLU A 346 -4.37 -10.43 -9.72
N HIS A 347 -4.75 -10.76 -8.47
CA HIS A 347 -3.90 -10.59 -7.31
C HIS A 347 -4.06 -11.68 -6.23
N PRO A 348 -5.13 -12.50 -6.21
CA PRO A 348 -5.23 -13.61 -5.26
C PRO A 348 -4.16 -14.70 -5.48
N GLY A 349 -3.81 -15.01 -6.73
CA GLY A 349 -2.80 -16.01 -7.06
C GLY A 349 -3.36 -17.43 -7.10
N ARG A 350 -2.87 -18.36 -6.23
CA ARG A 350 -3.16 -19.79 -6.30
C ARG A 350 -4.64 -20.12 -6.46
N SER A 351 -5.52 -19.46 -5.72
CA SER A 351 -6.94 -19.80 -5.70
C SER A 351 -7.70 -19.49 -6.99
N THR A 352 -7.23 -18.54 -7.80
CA THR A 352 -7.97 -17.96 -8.93
C THR A 352 -7.24 -18.01 -10.26
N MET A 353 -5.92 -18.20 -10.30
CA MET A 353 -5.13 -18.09 -11.52
C MET A 353 -5.58 -19.06 -12.63
N GLY A 354 -5.93 -20.31 -12.30
CA GLY A 354 -6.44 -21.28 -13.28
C GLY A 354 -7.73 -20.80 -13.97
N ALA A 355 -8.67 -20.28 -13.18
CA ALA A 355 -9.90 -19.66 -13.66
C ALA A 355 -9.62 -18.40 -14.48
N SER A 356 -8.70 -17.54 -14.02
CA SER A 356 -8.29 -16.31 -14.70
C SER A 356 -7.71 -16.57 -16.10
N VAL A 357 -6.81 -17.54 -16.20
CA VAL A 357 -6.26 -17.98 -17.49
C VAL A 357 -7.35 -18.57 -18.39
N PHE A 358 -8.29 -19.33 -17.81
CA PHE A 358 -9.39 -19.93 -18.58
C PHE A 358 -10.32 -18.86 -19.17
N VAL A 359 -10.79 -17.89 -18.37
CA VAL A 359 -11.83 -16.91 -18.78
C VAL A 359 -11.30 -15.77 -19.65
N ALA A 360 -10.01 -15.44 -19.60
CA ALA A 360 -9.45 -14.39 -20.45
C ALA A 360 -9.75 -14.68 -21.94
N ALA A 361 -10.07 -13.63 -22.69
CA ALA A 361 -10.36 -13.72 -24.13
C ALA A 361 -9.17 -14.28 -24.94
N ARG A 362 -9.41 -14.70 -26.17
CA ARG A 362 -8.34 -15.04 -27.10
C ARG A 362 -7.46 -13.80 -27.34
N GLY A 363 -6.14 -13.95 -27.16
CA GLY A 363 -5.18 -12.84 -27.22
C GLY A 363 -5.21 -11.94 -26.00
N GLY A 364 -6.04 -12.25 -24.97
CA GLY A 364 -6.17 -11.47 -23.75
C GLY A 364 -5.01 -11.66 -22.79
N LYS A 365 -5.02 -10.86 -21.72
CA LYS A 365 -3.97 -10.82 -20.71
C LYS A 365 -4.50 -11.11 -19.32
N VAL A 366 -3.75 -11.89 -18.55
CA VAL A 366 -3.90 -11.96 -17.09
C VAL A 366 -2.77 -11.13 -16.48
N VAL A 367 -3.11 -10.01 -15.85
CA VAL A 367 -2.12 -9.11 -15.24
C VAL A 367 -2.10 -9.35 -13.73
N THR A 368 -0.94 -9.76 -13.19
CA THR A 368 -0.80 -10.16 -11.79
C THR A 368 0.25 -9.32 -11.06
N CYS A 369 -0.03 -8.97 -9.78
CA CYS A 369 0.89 -8.19 -8.94
C CYS A 369 1.10 -8.76 -7.54
N ALA A 370 0.40 -9.84 -7.18
CA ALA A 370 0.45 -10.41 -5.83
C ALA A 370 0.07 -11.90 -5.86
N ALA A 371 0.08 -12.53 -4.69
CA ALA A 371 -0.27 -13.93 -4.49
C ALA A 371 -0.80 -14.17 -3.07
N THR A 372 -1.87 -13.44 -2.69
CA THR A 372 -2.41 -13.44 -1.32
C THR A 372 -3.02 -14.77 -0.87
N SER A 373 -3.34 -15.68 -1.81
CA SER A 373 -3.86 -17.03 -1.52
C SER A 373 -2.84 -18.15 -1.74
N GLY A 374 -1.58 -17.82 -1.98
CA GLY A 374 -0.49 -18.78 -2.17
C GLY A 374 0.39 -18.46 -3.37
N TYR A 375 1.70 -18.71 -3.23
CA TYR A 375 2.74 -18.30 -4.17
C TYR A 375 2.94 -19.26 -5.33
N LEU A 376 2.68 -20.57 -5.12
CA LEU A 376 2.79 -21.60 -6.17
C LEU A 376 1.50 -21.64 -6.97
N ILE A 377 1.59 -21.37 -8.26
CA ILE A 377 0.46 -21.17 -9.15
C ILE A 377 0.38 -22.31 -10.15
N GLU A 378 -0.82 -22.88 -10.30
CA GLU A 378 -1.13 -23.88 -11.32
C GLU A 378 -2.21 -23.37 -12.26
N TYR A 379 -2.07 -23.68 -13.55
CA TYR A 379 -3.09 -23.48 -14.58
C TYR A 379 -2.91 -24.47 -15.73
N ASP A 380 -3.98 -24.74 -16.48
CA ASP A 380 -3.88 -25.56 -17.69
C ASP A 380 -3.29 -24.75 -18.85
N ASN A 381 -2.05 -25.08 -19.21
CA ASN A 381 -1.32 -24.38 -20.26
C ASN A 381 -1.97 -24.43 -21.64
N ARG A 382 -2.85 -25.43 -21.90
CA ARG A 382 -3.63 -25.50 -23.15
C ARG A 382 -4.51 -24.25 -23.34
N HIS A 383 -5.07 -23.72 -22.24
CA HIS A 383 -5.89 -22.50 -22.27
C HIS A 383 -5.07 -21.24 -22.48
N LEU A 384 -3.77 -21.25 -22.19
CA LEU A 384 -2.85 -20.15 -22.43
C LEU A 384 -2.38 -20.11 -23.90
N TRP A 385 -1.61 -21.14 -24.33
CA TRP A 385 -0.94 -21.10 -25.62
C TRP A 385 -1.87 -21.25 -26.81
N MET A 386 -2.89 -22.14 -26.77
CA MET A 386 -3.85 -22.33 -27.87
C MET A 386 -4.72 -21.07 -28.11
N LYS A 387 -4.89 -20.25 -27.13
CA LYS A 387 -5.68 -19.01 -27.19
C LYS A 387 -4.79 -17.76 -27.32
N LEU A 388 -3.46 -17.89 -27.46
CA LEU A 388 -2.50 -16.79 -27.60
C LEU A 388 -2.59 -15.77 -26.47
N LYS A 389 -2.90 -16.22 -25.25
CA LYS A 389 -3.01 -15.37 -24.06
C LYS A 389 -1.64 -15.09 -23.45
N SER A 390 -1.55 -14.06 -22.62
CA SER A 390 -0.34 -13.71 -21.89
C SER A 390 -0.62 -13.63 -20.39
N ILE A 391 0.34 -14.06 -19.58
CA ILE A 391 0.41 -13.72 -18.16
C ILE A 391 1.47 -12.64 -18.05
N VAL A 392 1.10 -11.47 -17.55
CA VAL A 392 1.95 -10.29 -17.43
C VAL A 392 2.13 -9.95 -15.97
N SER A 393 3.37 -9.86 -15.51
CA SER A 393 3.68 -9.43 -14.15
C SER A 393 3.60 -7.90 -14.03
N SER A 394 3.21 -7.43 -12.86
CA SER A 394 3.27 -6.03 -12.47
C SER A 394 3.74 -5.93 -11.04
N HIS A 395 4.61 -4.98 -10.73
CA HIS A 395 5.09 -4.71 -9.38
C HIS A 395 5.09 -3.21 -9.15
N PHE A 396 4.20 -2.73 -8.31
CA PHE A 396 3.98 -1.30 -8.07
C PHE A 396 3.87 -0.49 -9.38
N ALA A 397 4.59 0.65 -9.50
CA ALA A 397 4.61 1.51 -10.68
C ALA A 397 5.92 2.30 -10.75
N ASN A 398 6.33 2.70 -11.94
CA ASN A 398 7.42 3.64 -12.09
C ASN A 398 6.98 5.08 -11.77
N TYR A 399 7.94 6.02 -11.70
CA TYR A 399 7.64 7.41 -11.34
C TYR A 399 6.68 8.09 -12.30
N ARG A 400 6.83 7.88 -13.62
CA ARG A 400 5.94 8.44 -14.63
C ARG A 400 4.51 7.95 -14.48
N GLU A 401 4.33 6.67 -14.21
CA GLU A 401 3.02 6.05 -13.97
C GLU A 401 2.38 6.58 -12.68
N ALA A 402 3.18 6.70 -11.61
CA ALA A 402 2.72 7.25 -10.33
C ALA A 402 2.28 8.70 -10.47
N TRP A 403 3.05 9.54 -11.17
CA TRP A 403 2.67 10.93 -11.47
C TRP A 403 1.41 11.03 -12.33
N ALA A 404 1.26 10.15 -13.34
CA ALA A 404 0.05 10.11 -14.17
C ALA A 404 -1.18 9.69 -13.36
N ALA A 405 -1.04 8.71 -12.46
CA ALA A 405 -2.08 8.28 -11.55
C ALA A 405 -2.48 9.40 -10.57
N ASN A 406 -1.49 10.06 -9.94
CA ASN A 406 -1.71 11.18 -9.02
C ASN A 406 -2.38 12.39 -9.71
N ARG A 407 -2.04 12.64 -10.97
CA ARG A 407 -2.69 13.70 -11.76
C ARG A 407 -4.20 13.43 -11.91
N LEU A 408 -4.60 12.18 -12.18
CA LEU A 408 -6.01 11.83 -12.32
C LEU A 408 -6.79 11.99 -11.00
N ILE A 409 -6.15 11.75 -9.86
CA ILE A 409 -6.71 12.10 -8.55
C ILE A 409 -6.85 13.62 -8.44
N SER A 410 -5.78 14.38 -8.73
CA SER A 410 -5.78 15.85 -8.64
C SER A 410 -6.78 16.53 -9.58
N GLU A 411 -7.15 15.88 -10.67
CA GLU A 411 -8.20 16.31 -11.61
C GLU A 411 -9.61 15.82 -11.20
N GLY A 412 -9.78 15.15 -10.06
CA GLY A 412 -11.06 14.62 -9.60
C GLY A 412 -11.65 13.50 -10.48
N LYS A 413 -10.81 12.85 -11.31
CA LYS A 413 -11.24 11.73 -12.19
C LYS A 413 -11.28 10.40 -11.46
N ILE A 414 -10.35 10.19 -10.54
CA ILE A 414 -10.23 9.02 -9.68
C ILE A 414 -10.39 9.51 -8.24
N GLN A 415 -11.13 8.77 -7.42
CA GLN A 415 -11.44 9.13 -6.04
C GLN A 415 -10.66 8.27 -5.05
N PRO A 416 -10.32 8.79 -3.86
CA PRO A 416 -9.71 7.99 -2.81
C PRO A 416 -10.63 6.86 -2.37
N LEU A 417 -10.02 5.77 -1.90
CA LEU A 417 -10.74 4.59 -1.41
C LEU A 417 -10.66 4.48 0.11
N LEU A 418 -10.51 5.59 0.81
CA LEU A 418 -10.40 5.62 2.26
C LEU A 418 -11.70 5.15 2.91
N SER A 419 -11.64 4.09 3.72
CA SER A 419 -12.81 3.55 4.44
C SER A 419 -12.79 3.82 5.93
N ARG A 420 -11.62 3.70 6.56
CA ARG A 420 -11.44 3.86 8.00
C ARG A 420 -10.15 4.62 8.29
N VAL A 421 -10.10 5.27 9.46
CA VAL A 421 -8.91 5.98 9.93
C VAL A 421 -8.63 5.56 11.38
N HIS A 422 -7.38 5.32 11.68
CA HIS A 422 -6.90 5.00 13.03
C HIS A 422 -5.80 6.00 13.44
N PRO A 423 -5.65 6.31 14.71
CA PRO A 423 -4.45 7.00 15.17
C PRO A 423 -3.23 6.05 15.08
N LEU A 424 -2.03 6.60 14.97
CA LEU A 424 -0.78 5.80 14.89
C LEU A 424 -0.64 4.80 16.04
N THR A 425 -1.15 5.13 17.22
CA THR A 425 -1.12 4.24 18.39
C THR A 425 -1.95 2.97 18.24
N GLU A 426 -2.87 2.95 17.27
CA GLU A 426 -3.74 1.80 16.94
C GLU A 426 -3.36 1.13 15.61
N VAL A 427 -2.14 1.36 15.14
CA VAL A 427 -1.64 0.81 13.87
C VAL A 427 -1.74 -0.73 13.80
N GLY A 428 -1.60 -1.40 14.94
CA GLY A 428 -1.76 -2.86 15.04
C GLY A 428 -3.18 -3.32 14.71
N ASP A 429 -4.20 -2.60 15.19
CA ASP A 429 -5.62 -2.89 14.90
C ASP A 429 -5.93 -2.59 13.44
N ALA A 430 -5.41 -1.49 12.90
CA ALA A 430 -5.51 -1.15 11.48
C ALA A 430 -4.90 -2.24 10.58
N ALA A 431 -3.72 -2.75 10.92
CA ALA A 431 -3.07 -3.84 10.19
C ALA A 431 -3.83 -5.17 10.31
N LEU A 432 -4.39 -5.48 11.49
CA LEU A 432 -5.18 -6.68 11.72
C LEU A 432 -6.48 -6.67 10.89
N ALA A 433 -7.17 -5.55 10.79
CA ALA A 433 -8.37 -5.42 9.96
C ALA A 433 -8.07 -5.72 8.47
N VAL A 434 -6.92 -5.25 7.96
CA VAL A 434 -6.45 -5.56 6.61
C VAL A 434 -6.06 -7.04 6.47
N HIS A 435 -5.35 -7.59 7.45
CA HIS A 435 -4.95 -9.01 7.48
C HIS A 435 -6.15 -9.96 7.41
N ARG A 436 -7.21 -9.65 8.15
CA ARG A 436 -8.45 -10.42 8.18
C ARG A 436 -9.43 -10.13 7.05
N ASN A 437 -9.05 -9.22 6.12
CA ASN A 437 -9.94 -8.76 5.04
C ASN A 437 -11.29 -8.21 5.56
N GLU A 438 -11.25 -7.50 6.70
CA GLU A 438 -12.40 -6.87 7.36
C GLU A 438 -12.61 -5.41 6.91
N ALA A 439 -11.70 -4.86 6.10
CA ALA A 439 -11.80 -3.52 5.57
C ALA A 439 -12.09 -3.54 4.07
N GLU A 440 -12.95 -2.65 3.61
CA GLU A 440 -13.11 -2.27 2.21
C GLU A 440 -12.11 -1.16 1.88
N GLY A 441 -11.67 -1.06 0.62
CA GLY A 441 -10.78 0.02 0.19
C GLY A 441 -9.48 0.09 0.96
N LYS A 442 -9.18 1.26 1.53
CA LYS A 442 -7.94 1.59 2.25
C LYS A 442 -8.20 1.99 3.69
N VAL A 443 -7.30 1.58 4.57
CA VAL A 443 -7.27 1.99 5.98
C VAL A 443 -6.19 3.04 6.16
N GLY A 444 -6.60 4.26 6.54
CA GLY A 444 -5.73 5.38 6.84
C GLY A 444 -5.22 5.36 8.28
N VAL A 445 -4.09 6.01 8.51
CA VAL A 445 -3.49 6.18 9.84
C VAL A 445 -3.06 7.63 10.00
N LEU A 446 -3.59 8.34 10.99
CA LEU A 446 -3.11 9.65 11.39
C LEU A 446 -1.78 9.51 12.12
N CYS A 447 -0.75 10.18 11.61
CA CYS A 447 0.58 10.22 12.23
C CYS A 447 0.72 11.51 13.03
N LEU A 448 1.18 12.60 12.39
CA LEU A 448 1.32 13.89 13.04
C LEU A 448 0.01 14.70 13.06
N ALA A 449 -0.91 14.46 12.08
CA ALA A 449 -2.19 15.14 12.07
C ALA A 449 -2.99 14.83 13.35
N PRO A 450 -3.51 15.84 14.06
CA PRO A 450 -4.18 15.64 15.34
C PRO A 450 -5.60 15.08 15.19
N GLU A 451 -6.22 15.28 14.05
CA GLU A 451 -7.59 14.88 13.74
C GLU A 451 -7.78 14.69 12.22
N GLU A 452 -8.86 14.04 11.85
CA GLU A 452 -9.28 13.84 10.47
C GLU A 452 -9.81 15.12 9.83
N GLY A 453 -9.87 15.16 8.50
CA GLY A 453 -10.47 16.27 7.75
C GLY A 453 -9.53 17.45 7.49
N LEU A 454 -8.29 17.42 7.97
CA LEU A 454 -7.33 18.50 7.77
C LEU A 454 -6.59 18.38 6.43
N GLY A 455 -6.07 19.51 5.94
CA GLY A 455 -5.16 19.56 4.78
C GLY A 455 -5.83 19.86 3.45
N ILE A 456 -7.10 20.24 3.42
CA ILE A 456 -7.78 20.71 2.21
C ILE A 456 -7.28 22.11 1.89
N ASP A 457 -6.72 22.27 0.68
CA ASP A 457 -6.21 23.56 0.19
C ASP A 457 -7.16 24.19 -0.86
N ASP A 458 -8.02 23.38 -1.48
CA ASP A 458 -8.99 23.79 -2.50
C ASP A 458 -10.37 23.20 -2.18
N ALA A 459 -11.08 23.88 -1.29
CA ALA A 459 -12.43 23.49 -0.87
C ALA A 459 -13.47 23.66 -1.99
N GLU A 460 -13.29 24.67 -2.87
CA GLU A 460 -14.19 24.89 -4.00
C GLU A 460 -14.13 23.74 -5.00
N PHE A 461 -12.92 23.29 -5.33
CA PHE A 461 -12.76 22.13 -6.22
C PHE A 461 -13.25 20.84 -5.56
N ARG A 462 -13.08 20.67 -4.22
CA ARG A 462 -13.67 19.55 -3.48
C ARG A 462 -15.18 19.49 -3.64
N GLU A 463 -15.86 20.62 -3.51
CA GLU A 463 -17.32 20.73 -3.72
C GLU A 463 -17.71 20.37 -5.16
N GLN A 464 -16.95 20.82 -6.17
CA GLN A 464 -17.16 20.49 -7.58
C GLN A 464 -17.00 18.99 -7.87
N VAL A 465 -16.01 18.34 -7.27
CA VAL A 465 -15.81 16.88 -7.38
C VAL A 465 -16.94 16.12 -6.72
N GLY A 466 -17.45 16.62 -5.60
CA GLY A 466 -18.56 16.10 -4.83
C GLY A 466 -18.14 15.26 -3.64
N GLU A 467 -18.50 15.71 -2.45
CA GLU A 467 -18.20 15.04 -1.17
C GLU A 467 -18.64 13.58 -1.16
N ASP A 468 -19.84 13.31 -1.70
CA ASP A 468 -20.39 11.95 -1.79
C ASP A 468 -19.53 10.97 -2.60
N ARG A 469 -18.83 11.46 -3.62
CA ARG A 469 -17.93 10.66 -4.45
C ARG A 469 -16.62 10.42 -3.73
N ILE A 470 -16.08 11.46 -3.10
CA ILE A 470 -14.79 11.39 -2.37
C ILE A 470 -14.92 10.45 -1.17
N THR A 471 -16.03 10.51 -0.44
CA THR A 471 -16.22 9.76 0.81
C THR A 471 -17.02 8.46 0.64
N LEU A 472 -17.23 7.99 -0.59
CA LEU A 472 -18.04 6.80 -0.87
C LEU A 472 -17.65 5.60 0.00
N PHE A 473 -16.36 5.29 0.09
CA PHE A 473 -15.86 4.15 0.86
C PHE A 473 -16.01 4.35 2.38
N ARG A 474 -15.91 5.57 2.87
CA ARG A 474 -16.11 5.87 4.31
C ARG A 474 -17.55 5.62 4.75
N ARG A 475 -18.52 5.92 3.91
CA ARG A 475 -19.94 5.71 4.21
C ARG A 475 -20.36 4.25 4.24
N HIS A 476 -19.62 3.38 3.57
CA HIS A 476 -19.88 1.94 3.54
C HIS A 476 -18.98 1.13 4.47
N GLY A 477 -17.89 1.71 4.96
CA GLY A 477 -16.89 1.05 5.81
C GLY A 477 -17.07 1.28 7.32
N SER A 478 -18.11 2.00 7.73
CA SER A 478 -18.45 2.29 9.15
C SER A 478 -19.39 1.25 9.73
#